data_7101603bf8265e91b46c170a99191679
#
_entry.id   7101603bf8265e91b46c170a99191679
#
_cell.length_a   1.000
_cell.length_b   1.000
_cell.length_c   1.000
_cell.angle_alpha   90.00
_cell.angle_beta   90.00
_cell.angle_gamma   90.00
#
_symmetry.space_group_name_H-M   'P 1'
#
loop_
_entity.id
_entity.type
_entity.pdbx_description
1 polymer ?
#
loop_
_entity_poly.entity_id
_entity_poly.type
_entity_poly.pdbx_seq_one_letter_code
_entity_poly.pdbx_strand_id
1 'polypeptide(L)'
;IRDSITGIQLELGETATVFQNESYGENLAKCQRYFYKGEDLVYGTHHYGSGDSGAGYAVVWFPVTMRADPTVTGVNSDSTGQQVSKDKIDCYRIGNYPRFDAGHTADAEL
;
A
#
# COMPACT_ATOMS: atom_id res chain seq x y z
N ILE A 1 38.05 4.43 -6.54
CA ILE A 1 37.44 3.58 -7.59
C ILE A 1 36.19 2.94 -6.99
N ARG A 2 35.08 3.19 -7.58
CA ARG A 2 33.83 2.53 -7.20
C ARG A 2 33.57 1.39 -8.16
N ASP A 3 33.67 0.18 -7.65
CA ASP A 3 33.26 -0.99 -8.40
C ASP A 3 31.75 -1.18 -8.27
N SER A 4 31.06 -1.29 -9.38
CA SER A 4 29.64 -1.66 -9.40
C SER A 4 29.53 -3.16 -9.43
N ILE A 5 28.74 -3.71 -8.53
CA ILE A 5 28.40 -5.13 -8.53
C ILE A 5 27.00 -5.29 -9.10
N THR A 6 26.86 -6.11 -10.12
CA THR A 6 25.59 -6.46 -10.74
C THR A 6 25.45 -7.97 -10.87
N GLY A 7 24.24 -8.46 -11.06
CA GLY A 7 24.01 -9.89 -11.28
C GLY A 7 24.23 -10.76 -10.06
N ILE A 8 23.89 -10.26 -8.88
CA ILE A 8 23.95 -11.04 -7.63
C ILE A 8 22.65 -11.82 -7.45
N GLN A 9 22.78 -13.12 -7.18
CA GLN A 9 21.63 -13.98 -6.92
C GLN A 9 21.90 -14.83 -5.67
N LEU A 10 20.94 -14.82 -4.75
CA LEU A 10 20.93 -15.70 -3.58
C LEU A 10 19.98 -16.86 -3.84
N GLU A 11 20.45 -18.08 -3.70
CA GLU A 11 19.65 -19.28 -3.91
C GLU A 11 19.96 -20.37 -2.89
N LEU A 12 18.99 -21.23 -2.64
CA LEU A 12 19.17 -22.41 -1.79
C LEU A 12 19.72 -23.56 -2.62
N GLY A 13 20.67 -24.30 -2.08
CA GLY A 13 21.24 -25.48 -2.72
C GLY A 13 22.76 -25.51 -2.65
N GLU A 14 23.32 -26.59 -3.16
CA GLU A 14 24.77 -26.84 -3.17
C GLU A 14 25.45 -26.38 -4.45
N THR A 15 24.67 -26.05 -5.48
CA THR A 15 25.20 -25.70 -6.81
C THR A 15 24.66 -24.33 -7.23
N ALA A 16 25.57 -23.45 -7.63
CA ALA A 16 25.18 -22.16 -8.20
C ALA A 16 24.59 -22.34 -9.61
N THR A 17 23.47 -21.76 -9.87
CA THR A 17 22.84 -21.74 -11.20
C THR A 17 23.14 -20.45 -11.94
N VAL A 18 22.81 -20.40 -13.24
CA VAL A 18 22.99 -19.20 -14.04
C VAL A 18 22.13 -18.08 -13.50
N PHE A 19 22.68 -16.85 -13.42
CA PHE A 19 21.93 -15.68 -13.00
C PHE A 19 20.70 -15.47 -13.90
N GLN A 20 19.55 -15.32 -13.26
CA GLN A 20 18.29 -15.07 -13.94
C GLN A 20 17.84 -13.63 -13.74
N ASN A 21 17.67 -12.92 -14.83
CA ASN A 21 17.10 -11.56 -14.81
C ASN A 21 15.60 -11.62 -14.61
N GLU A 22 15.10 -10.84 -13.66
CA GLU A 22 13.69 -10.61 -13.52
C GLU A 22 13.27 -9.35 -14.27
N SER A 23 12.06 -9.32 -14.82
CA SER A 23 11.52 -8.10 -15.39
C SER A 23 11.26 -7.05 -14.28
N TYR A 24 11.29 -5.77 -14.66
CA TYR A 24 10.98 -4.70 -13.71
C TYR A 24 9.59 -4.88 -13.09
N GLY A 25 8.59 -5.27 -13.90
CA GLY A 25 7.23 -5.47 -13.40
C GLY A 25 7.11 -6.60 -12.38
N GLU A 26 7.78 -7.72 -12.60
CA GLU A 26 7.79 -8.83 -11.64
C GLU A 26 8.46 -8.44 -10.33
N ASN A 27 9.60 -7.77 -10.42
CA ASN A 27 10.33 -7.31 -9.25
C ASN A 27 9.51 -6.27 -8.47
N LEU A 28 8.90 -5.31 -9.15
CA LEU A 28 8.04 -4.32 -8.54
C LEU A 28 6.86 -4.98 -7.80
N ALA A 29 6.19 -5.94 -8.43
CA ALA A 29 5.07 -6.65 -7.82
C ALA A 29 5.50 -7.40 -6.53
N LYS A 30 6.68 -8.02 -6.53
CA LYS A 30 7.25 -8.67 -5.34
C LYS A 30 7.49 -7.67 -4.22
N CYS A 31 8.04 -6.51 -4.52
CA CYS A 31 8.28 -5.45 -3.53
C CYS A 31 6.96 -4.88 -2.98
N GLN A 32 5.96 -4.69 -3.82
CA GLN A 32 4.66 -4.16 -3.41
C GLN A 32 3.87 -5.08 -2.48
N ARG A 33 4.21 -6.36 -2.42
CA ARG A 33 3.64 -7.27 -1.41
C ARG A 33 4.08 -6.94 0.02
N TYR A 34 5.16 -6.21 0.17
CA TYR A 34 5.72 -5.82 1.48
C TYR A 34 5.45 -4.37 1.81
N PHE A 35 5.51 -3.52 0.80
CA PHE A 35 5.38 -2.08 0.99
C PHE A 35 4.70 -1.42 -0.20
N TYR A 36 3.75 -0.55 0.08
CA TYR A 36 3.07 0.28 -0.91
C TYR A 36 3.11 1.74 -0.48
N LYS A 37 3.35 2.62 -1.42
CA LYS A 37 3.28 4.07 -1.23
C LYS A 37 2.42 4.69 -2.33
N GLY A 38 1.37 5.39 -1.93
CA GLY A 38 0.55 6.18 -2.83
C GLY A 38 1.16 7.56 -3.05
N GLU A 39 1.26 7.99 -4.29
CA GLU A 39 1.86 9.29 -4.62
C GLU A 39 0.83 10.41 -4.55
N ASP A 40 -0.42 10.11 -4.88
CA ASP A 40 -1.47 11.10 -5.01
C ASP A 40 -2.36 11.21 -3.77
N LEU A 41 -2.94 12.40 -3.62
CA LEU A 41 -3.99 12.66 -2.67
C LEU A 41 -5.30 12.04 -3.17
N VAL A 42 -5.92 11.20 -2.36
CA VAL A 42 -7.19 10.55 -2.69
C VAL A 42 -8.28 11.05 -1.75
N TYR A 43 -9.30 11.69 -2.30
CA TYR A 43 -10.49 12.10 -1.56
C TYR A 43 -11.59 11.05 -1.67
N GLY A 44 -12.26 10.82 -0.55
CA GLY A 44 -13.47 10.02 -0.54
C GLY A 44 -14.72 10.80 -0.92
N THR A 45 -15.82 10.09 -1.04
CA THR A 45 -17.16 10.68 -1.22
C THR A 45 -17.72 11.11 0.12
N HIS A 46 -18.51 12.17 0.10
CA HIS A 46 -19.26 12.62 1.27
C HIS A 46 -20.77 12.62 0.95
N HIS A 47 -21.52 11.92 1.74
CA HIS A 47 -22.97 11.94 1.66
C HIS A 47 -23.51 12.92 2.68
N TYR A 48 -24.12 14.00 2.19
CA TYR A 48 -24.86 14.92 3.04
C TYR A 48 -26.18 14.27 3.44
N GLY A 49 -26.26 13.83 4.70
CA GLY A 49 -27.54 13.46 5.30
C GLY A 49 -28.21 14.68 5.92
N SER A 50 -29.49 14.62 6.10
CA SER A 50 -30.23 15.65 6.88
C SER A 50 -29.77 15.56 8.35
N GLY A 51 -28.98 16.54 8.78
CA GLY A 51 -28.45 16.65 10.14
C GLY A 51 -27.09 15.97 10.32
N ASP A 52 -26.02 16.67 10.08
CA ASP A 52 -24.59 16.48 10.44
C ASP A 52 -24.02 15.05 10.61
N SER A 53 -24.73 14.02 10.19
CA SER A 53 -24.32 12.62 10.34
C SER A 53 -23.96 11.96 9.02
N GLY A 54 -23.67 12.74 7.99
CA GLY A 54 -23.21 12.19 6.70
C GLY A 54 -21.84 11.54 6.84
N ALA A 55 -21.76 10.26 6.50
CA ALA A 55 -20.49 9.54 6.44
C ALA A 55 -19.91 9.56 5.02
N GLY A 56 -18.63 9.80 4.92
CA GLY A 56 -17.88 9.68 3.66
C GLY A 56 -17.01 8.44 3.68
N TYR A 57 -16.81 7.85 2.51
CA TYR A 57 -15.99 6.65 2.33
C TYR A 57 -14.91 6.89 1.30
N ALA A 58 -13.71 6.38 1.55
CA ALA A 58 -12.62 6.33 0.61
C ALA A 58 -11.98 4.95 0.62
N VAL A 59 -11.59 4.46 -0.54
CA VAL A 59 -10.96 3.15 -0.71
C VAL A 59 -9.72 3.30 -1.57
N VAL A 60 -8.63 2.69 -1.14
CA VAL A 60 -7.43 2.52 -1.95
C VAL A 60 -7.15 1.03 -2.12
N TRP A 61 -7.15 0.57 -3.36
CA TRP A 61 -6.78 -0.80 -3.71
C TRP A 61 -5.28 -0.90 -3.93
N PHE A 62 -4.67 -1.92 -3.35
CA PHE A 62 -3.26 -2.19 -3.62
C PHE A 62 -3.10 -2.82 -5.01
N PRO A 63 -2.01 -2.51 -5.72
CA PRO A 63 -1.76 -3.09 -7.04
C PRO A 63 -1.52 -4.60 -7.01
N VAL A 64 -1.10 -5.12 -5.86
CA VAL A 64 -0.93 -6.56 -5.62
C VAL A 64 -1.41 -6.90 -4.20
N THR A 65 -1.85 -8.13 -3.99
CA THR A 65 -2.19 -8.61 -2.64
C THR A 65 -0.94 -8.61 -1.76
N MET A 66 -1.00 -7.93 -0.63
CA MET A 66 0.12 -7.85 0.32
C MET A 66 0.29 -9.18 1.09
N ARG A 67 1.46 -9.40 1.63
CA ARG A 67 1.76 -10.64 2.36
C ARG A 67 1.00 -10.78 3.68
N ALA A 68 0.66 -9.66 4.29
CA ALA A 68 -0.05 -9.58 5.56
C ALA A 68 -0.89 -8.31 5.59
N ASP A 69 -1.75 -8.16 6.56
CA ASP A 69 -2.47 -6.91 6.78
C ASP A 69 -1.46 -5.82 7.13
N PRO A 70 -1.37 -4.74 6.34
CA PRO A 70 -0.33 -3.74 6.53
C PRO A 70 -0.62 -2.76 7.66
N THR A 71 0.43 -2.16 8.18
CA THR A 71 0.36 -0.93 8.97
C THR A 71 0.27 0.26 8.03
N VAL A 72 -0.72 1.12 8.22
CA VAL A 72 -1.03 2.21 7.30
C VAL A 72 -0.74 3.56 7.93
N THR A 73 -0.19 4.48 7.13
CA THR A 73 0.05 5.88 7.52
C THR A 73 -0.51 6.83 6.48
N GLY A 74 -0.77 8.08 6.87
CA GLY A 74 -1.25 9.10 5.94
C GLY A 74 -2.74 8.99 5.63
N VAL A 75 -3.52 8.41 6.52
CA VAL A 75 -4.98 8.30 6.38
C VAL A 75 -5.67 9.29 7.31
N ASN A 76 -6.49 10.15 6.75
CA ASN A 76 -7.31 11.08 7.53
C ASN A 76 -8.73 10.54 7.64
N SER A 77 -8.98 9.81 8.71
CA SER A 77 -10.26 9.21 9.05
C SER A 77 -10.54 9.38 10.55
N ASP A 78 -11.77 9.11 10.97
CA ASP A 78 -12.05 8.98 12.40
C ASP A 78 -11.35 7.74 12.97
N SER A 79 -11.05 7.76 14.26
CA SER A 79 -10.25 6.72 14.92
C SER A 79 -10.82 5.29 14.79
N THR A 80 -12.09 5.17 14.50
CA THR A 80 -12.79 3.89 14.30
C THR A 80 -13.12 3.59 12.84
N GLY A 81 -12.75 4.51 11.95
CA GLY A 81 -13.20 4.50 10.56
C GLY A 81 -12.22 3.91 9.55
N GLN A 82 -11.27 3.13 10.00
CA GLN A 82 -10.29 2.53 9.12
C GLN A 82 -10.38 1.00 9.16
N GLN A 83 -10.51 0.40 7.98
CA GLN A 83 -10.40 -1.06 7.83
C GLN A 83 -9.27 -1.37 6.87
N VAL A 84 -8.40 -2.26 7.30
CA VAL A 84 -7.21 -2.65 6.55
C VAL A 84 -7.28 -4.13 6.24
N SER A 85 -7.01 -4.48 5.00
CA SER A 85 -6.86 -5.86 4.55
C SER A 85 -5.64 -5.98 3.65
N LYS A 86 -5.33 -7.19 3.22
CA LYS A 86 -4.20 -7.44 2.30
C LYS A 86 -4.39 -6.83 0.91
N ASP A 87 -5.63 -6.54 0.53
CA ASP A 87 -5.96 -6.08 -0.81
C ASP A 87 -6.27 -4.60 -0.90
N LYS A 88 -6.73 -4.00 0.20
CA LYS A 88 -7.22 -2.62 0.20
C LYS A 88 -7.19 -1.97 1.58
N ILE A 89 -7.30 -0.66 1.57
CA ILE A 89 -7.58 0.15 2.76
C ILE A 89 -8.91 0.86 2.55
N ASP A 90 -9.85 0.66 3.46
CA ASP A 90 -11.08 1.43 3.53
C ASP A 90 -10.96 2.45 4.66
N CYS A 91 -11.42 3.67 4.43
CA CYS A 91 -11.60 4.63 5.52
C CYS A 91 -12.93 5.35 5.39
N TYR A 92 -13.49 5.71 6.53
CA TYR A 92 -14.67 6.58 6.56
C TYR A 92 -14.47 7.70 7.58
N ARG A 93 -15.23 8.78 7.40
CA ARG A 93 -15.23 9.90 8.31
C ARG A 93 -16.64 10.47 8.39
N ILE A 94 -17.09 10.79 9.59
CA ILE A 94 -18.39 11.41 9.83
C ILE A 94 -18.22 12.93 9.81
N GLY A 95 -19.11 13.62 9.09
CA GLY A 95 -19.14 15.09 9.04
C GLY A 95 -18.04 15.75 8.21
N ASN A 96 -17.19 14.97 7.53
CA ASN A 96 -16.15 15.51 6.66
C ASN A 96 -15.73 14.47 5.62
N TYR A 97 -14.92 14.91 4.65
CA TYR A 97 -14.36 14.00 3.63
C TYR A 97 -13.23 13.17 4.22
N PRO A 98 -13.30 11.83 4.15
CA PRO A 98 -12.13 11.00 4.40
C PRO A 98 -11.12 11.19 3.25
N ARG A 99 -9.84 11.10 3.56
CA ARG A 99 -8.81 11.23 2.54
C ARG A 99 -7.58 10.38 2.87
N PHE A 100 -6.89 9.99 1.83
CA PHE A 100 -5.52 9.49 1.91
C PHE A 100 -4.58 10.62 1.50
N ASP A 101 -3.68 11.00 2.36
CA ASP A 101 -2.71 12.06 2.07
C ASP A 101 -1.74 11.62 0.97
N ALA A 102 -1.20 12.57 0.22
CA ALA A 102 -0.13 12.28 -0.73
C ALA A 102 1.05 11.65 0.03
N GLY A 103 1.53 10.52 -0.47
CA GLY A 103 2.57 9.76 0.22
C GLY A 103 2.05 8.84 1.34
N HIS A 104 0.75 8.52 1.36
CA HIS A 104 0.23 7.50 2.27
C HIS A 104 0.92 6.16 2.03
N THR A 105 1.15 5.40 3.09
CA THR A 105 1.90 4.14 3.00
C THR A 105 1.13 2.98 3.61
N ALA A 106 1.42 1.80 3.10
CA ALA A 106 0.99 0.54 3.68
C ALA A 106 2.22 -0.38 3.80
N ASP A 107 2.55 -0.78 5.02
CA ASP A 107 3.74 -1.55 5.35
C ASP A 107 3.34 -2.89 5.94
N ALA A 108 3.64 -3.96 5.21
CA ALA A 108 3.41 -5.35 5.62
C ALA A 108 4.72 -6.08 5.99
N GLU A 109 5.80 -5.36 6.20
CA GLU A 109 7.03 -5.91 6.76
C GLU A 109 6.83 -6.29 8.24
N LEU A 110 7.64 -7.21 8.68
CA LEU A 110 7.61 -7.68 10.07
C LEU A 110 8.26 -6.68 11.01
#